data_71feed620cbae4c1d54df7bf999c4e05
#
_entry.id   71feed620cbae4c1d54df7bf999c4e05
#
_cell.length_a   1.000
_cell.length_b   1.000
_cell.length_c   1.000
_cell.angle_alpha   90.00
_cell.angle_beta   90.00
_cell.angle_gamma   90.00
#
_symmetry.space_group_name_H-M   'P 1'
#
loop_
_entity.id
_entity.type
_entity.pdbx_description
1 polymer ?
#
loop_
_entity_poly.entity_id
_entity_poly.type
_entity_poly.pdbx_seq_one_letter_code
_entity_poly.pdbx_strand_id
1 'polypeptide(L)'
;MIRSAAKNFKFVTIVADPNDYDEVANEIEKNGETTLEFRKKLARKAFTLTHRYDDRIERYLRIKLDEPELLDLHYEKLCSLRYGENPQQKAAFFRNPENQDANITNSKVLHGKQMSFNNIVDGDSALELVKEFKEPTVVMIKHNNPCGVASSTTIEEAFKLSHQVDPMSAFGCIIASNREITPAIVDYMKEAKMFVEMIIAPSFEKKALERLMTRENLRIVETGELKLDMLKTDIKKVAGGLLIQTKDMYELTPADLKVVTKKKPTDEEIDSMLFATKVVKHVMSNAVVMSKGKVVMAVGAGQMSRVDSVSIACQKGGDRIKGSVMSSDAFFPFTDAMELAVKNGVTAIIQPGGSVRDDEVIKRADELGISMVFSGRRYFRH
;
A
#
# COMPACT_ATOMS: atom_id res chain seq x y z
N MET A 1 32.91 0.60 -30.88
CA MET A 1 32.89 2.04 -31.24
C MET A 1 32.19 2.89 -30.22
N ILE A 2 30.94 2.66 -29.82
CA ILE A 2 30.18 3.50 -28.84
C ILE A 2 30.98 3.75 -27.57
N ARG A 3 31.48 2.71 -26.89
CA ARG A 3 32.25 2.82 -25.62
C ARG A 3 33.55 3.59 -25.79
N SER A 4 34.26 3.44 -26.95
CA SER A 4 35.49 4.19 -27.21
C SER A 4 35.22 5.68 -27.41
N ALA A 5 34.15 6.04 -28.14
CA ALA A 5 33.74 7.42 -28.34
C ALA A 5 33.30 8.03 -26.97
N ALA A 6 32.49 7.32 -26.20
CA ALA A 6 32.06 7.76 -24.89
C ALA A 6 33.22 8.01 -23.88
N LYS A 7 34.29 7.19 -23.92
CA LYS A 7 35.50 7.41 -23.12
C LYS A 7 36.24 8.69 -23.51
N ASN A 8 36.12 9.12 -24.78
CA ASN A 8 36.77 10.32 -25.28
C ASN A 8 35.84 11.56 -25.28
N PHE A 9 34.91 11.63 -24.33
CA PHE A 9 33.93 12.70 -24.24
C PHE A 9 34.50 14.12 -24.14
N LYS A 10 35.78 14.27 -23.78
CA LYS A 10 36.44 15.59 -23.79
C LYS A 10 36.44 16.21 -25.19
N PHE A 11 36.52 15.37 -26.24
CA PHE A 11 36.70 15.82 -27.63
C PHE A 11 35.62 15.27 -28.57
N VAL A 12 34.87 14.26 -28.14
CA VAL A 12 33.91 13.52 -29.00
C VAL A 12 32.50 13.63 -28.43
N THR A 13 31.56 14.01 -29.30
CA THR A 13 30.14 13.92 -29.01
C THR A 13 29.61 12.57 -29.45
N ILE A 14 29.25 11.70 -28.53
CA ILE A 14 28.63 10.41 -28.85
C ILE A 14 27.10 10.51 -28.71
N VAL A 15 26.39 10.26 -29.78
CA VAL A 15 24.92 10.23 -29.80
C VAL A 15 24.49 8.78 -30.01
N ALA A 16 23.95 8.16 -28.97
CA ALA A 16 23.55 6.77 -28.98
C ALA A 16 22.00 6.58 -28.99
N ASP A 17 21.26 7.69 -28.94
CA ASP A 17 19.78 7.71 -28.90
C ASP A 17 19.30 8.76 -29.95
N PRO A 18 18.44 8.39 -30.92
CA PRO A 18 17.90 9.34 -31.90
C PRO A 18 17.12 10.52 -31.23
N ASN A 19 16.56 10.33 -30.06
CA ASN A 19 15.85 11.39 -29.35
C ASN A 19 16.76 12.55 -28.88
N ASP A 20 18.08 12.38 -28.95
CA ASP A 20 19.04 13.42 -28.60
C ASP A 20 19.46 14.27 -29.80
N TYR A 21 19.04 13.96 -31.05
CA TYR A 21 19.49 14.66 -32.25
C TYR A 21 19.15 16.15 -32.24
N ASP A 22 17.92 16.51 -31.86
CA ASP A 22 17.48 17.90 -31.79
C ASP A 22 18.25 18.71 -30.73
N GLU A 23 18.52 18.08 -29.57
CA GLU A 23 19.30 18.73 -28.51
C GLU A 23 20.75 18.97 -28.93
N VAL A 24 21.34 18.02 -29.69
CA VAL A 24 22.68 18.16 -30.27
C VAL A 24 22.70 19.30 -31.31
N ALA A 25 21.72 19.34 -32.21
CA ALA A 25 21.61 20.41 -33.21
C ALA A 25 21.53 21.78 -32.58
N ASN A 26 20.66 21.94 -31.59
CA ASN A 26 20.46 23.18 -30.82
C ASN A 26 21.74 23.64 -30.09
N GLU A 27 22.50 22.70 -29.50
CA GLU A 27 23.81 23.00 -28.86
C GLU A 27 24.82 23.55 -29.89
N ILE A 28 24.89 22.91 -31.06
CA ILE A 28 25.80 23.34 -32.14
C ILE A 28 25.38 24.70 -32.71
N GLU A 29 24.09 24.90 -32.99
CA GLU A 29 23.58 26.20 -33.48
C GLU A 29 23.88 27.34 -32.49
N LYS A 30 23.71 27.09 -31.22
CA LYS A 30 23.88 28.11 -30.16
C LYS A 30 25.35 28.45 -29.87
N ASN A 31 26.22 27.43 -29.84
CA ASN A 31 27.58 27.54 -29.30
C ASN A 31 28.68 27.31 -30.38
N GLY A 32 28.32 26.91 -31.61
CA GLY A 32 29.26 26.47 -32.63
C GLY A 32 29.82 25.06 -32.44
N GLU A 33 29.66 24.50 -31.23
CA GLU A 33 30.04 23.16 -30.84
C GLU A 33 29.19 22.65 -29.65
N THR A 34 29.29 21.35 -29.36
CA THR A 34 28.66 20.83 -28.14
C THR A 34 29.50 21.17 -26.90
N THR A 35 28.85 21.54 -25.80
CA THR A 35 29.54 21.83 -24.55
C THR A 35 30.13 20.59 -23.89
N LEU A 36 31.17 20.74 -23.08
CA LEU A 36 31.77 19.62 -22.35
C LEU A 36 30.75 18.93 -21.43
N GLU A 37 29.90 19.70 -20.77
CA GLU A 37 28.87 19.15 -19.87
C GLU A 37 27.84 18.33 -20.64
N PHE A 38 27.46 18.78 -21.81
CA PHE A 38 26.57 18.05 -22.70
C PHE A 38 27.22 16.75 -23.21
N ARG A 39 28.48 16.79 -23.62
CA ARG A 39 29.24 15.58 -24.00
C ARG A 39 29.37 14.56 -22.85
N LYS A 40 29.55 14.99 -21.59
CA LYS A 40 29.52 14.13 -20.41
C LYS A 40 28.16 13.45 -20.22
N LYS A 41 27.06 14.21 -20.38
CA LYS A 41 25.67 13.68 -20.33
C LYS A 41 25.47 12.57 -21.35
N LEU A 42 25.86 12.81 -22.61
CA LEU A 42 25.73 11.86 -23.69
C LEU A 42 26.63 10.62 -23.52
N ALA A 43 27.87 10.82 -23.05
CA ALA A 43 28.78 9.71 -22.73
C ALA A 43 28.23 8.79 -21.64
N ARG A 44 27.66 9.36 -20.55
CA ARG A 44 26.99 8.57 -19.53
C ARG A 44 25.81 7.77 -20.13
N LYS A 45 24.99 8.42 -21.00
CA LYS A 45 23.86 7.77 -21.68
C LYS A 45 24.30 6.58 -22.56
N ALA A 46 25.40 6.76 -23.29
CA ALA A 46 26.01 5.72 -24.11
C ALA A 46 26.50 4.53 -23.29
N PHE A 47 27.13 4.77 -22.12
CA PHE A 47 27.51 3.70 -21.21
C PHE A 47 26.30 2.98 -20.58
N THR A 48 25.25 3.71 -20.24
CA THR A 48 24.00 3.11 -19.75
C THR A 48 23.39 2.18 -20.82
N LEU A 49 23.37 2.60 -22.08
CA LEU A 49 22.86 1.79 -23.19
C LEU A 49 23.66 0.49 -23.36
N THR A 50 25.01 0.60 -23.41
CA THR A 50 25.86 -0.58 -23.58
C THR A 50 25.82 -1.53 -22.40
N HIS A 51 25.74 -1.01 -21.17
CA HIS A 51 25.57 -1.81 -19.96
C HIS A 51 24.26 -2.64 -20.01
N ARG A 52 23.13 -2.00 -20.33
CA ARG A 52 21.83 -2.71 -20.45
C ARG A 52 21.84 -3.74 -21.59
N TYR A 53 22.58 -3.48 -22.65
CA TYR A 53 22.74 -4.43 -23.78
C TYR A 53 23.55 -5.66 -23.35
N ASP A 54 24.69 -5.45 -22.71
CA ASP A 54 25.57 -6.52 -22.22
C ASP A 54 24.86 -7.37 -21.15
N ASP A 55 24.09 -6.76 -20.21
CA ASP A 55 23.28 -7.43 -19.21
C ASP A 55 22.23 -8.38 -19.85
N ARG A 56 21.54 -7.91 -20.90
CA ARG A 56 20.57 -8.77 -21.62
C ARG A 56 21.21 -9.97 -22.30
N ILE A 57 22.41 -9.80 -22.85
CA ILE A 57 23.15 -10.90 -23.45
C ILE A 57 23.59 -11.90 -22.40
N GLU A 58 24.11 -11.40 -21.27
CA GLU A 58 24.57 -12.23 -20.17
C GLU A 58 23.42 -13.08 -19.60
N ARG A 59 22.28 -12.50 -19.33
CA ARG A 59 21.07 -13.21 -18.88
C ARG A 59 20.60 -14.27 -19.88
N TYR A 60 20.60 -13.92 -21.19
CA TYR A 60 20.25 -14.89 -22.24
C TYR A 60 21.20 -16.07 -22.24
N LEU A 61 22.51 -15.84 -22.12
CA LEU A 61 23.52 -16.90 -22.11
C LEU A 61 23.37 -17.78 -20.85
N ARG A 62 23.10 -17.23 -19.69
CA ARG A 62 22.83 -18.01 -18.46
C ARG A 62 21.67 -18.98 -18.65
N ILE A 63 20.55 -18.51 -19.20
CA ILE A 63 19.39 -19.35 -19.47
C ILE A 63 19.77 -20.49 -20.44
N LYS A 64 20.58 -20.17 -21.50
CA LYS A 64 21.03 -21.17 -22.49
C LYS A 64 22.03 -22.19 -21.94
N LEU A 65 22.80 -21.80 -20.94
CA LEU A 65 23.83 -22.63 -20.31
C LEU A 65 23.32 -23.33 -19.03
N ASP A 66 22.04 -23.17 -18.71
CA ASP A 66 21.41 -23.72 -17.50
C ASP A 66 22.14 -23.29 -16.19
N GLU A 67 22.60 -22.04 -16.18
CA GLU A 67 23.25 -21.43 -15.01
C GLU A 67 22.23 -20.80 -14.06
N PRO A 68 22.56 -20.63 -12.75
CA PRO A 68 21.68 -19.98 -11.79
C PRO A 68 21.25 -18.57 -12.23
N GLU A 69 19.96 -18.25 -12.02
CA GLU A 69 19.40 -16.92 -12.30
C GLU A 69 20.09 -15.86 -11.44
N LEU A 70 20.40 -14.71 -12.04
CA LEU A 70 20.84 -13.52 -11.35
C LEU A 70 19.71 -12.51 -11.23
N LEU A 71 19.58 -11.93 -10.06
CA LEU A 71 18.65 -10.82 -9.81
C LEU A 71 19.43 -9.51 -9.79
N ASP A 72 19.17 -8.66 -10.78
CA ASP A 72 19.66 -7.29 -10.83
C ASP A 72 18.52 -6.31 -10.56
N LEU A 73 18.70 -5.45 -9.55
CA LEU A 73 17.75 -4.41 -9.18
C LEU A 73 18.34 -3.03 -9.52
N HIS A 74 17.70 -2.33 -10.44
CA HIS A 74 18.11 -0.99 -10.84
C HIS A 74 17.21 0.07 -10.19
N TYR A 75 17.78 0.85 -9.27
CA TYR A 75 17.10 1.94 -8.61
C TYR A 75 17.90 3.23 -8.70
N GLU A 76 17.24 4.33 -8.99
CA GLU A 76 17.83 5.67 -8.99
C GLU A 76 17.55 6.38 -7.67
N LYS A 77 18.57 7.00 -7.08
CA LYS A 77 18.40 7.78 -5.87
C LYS A 77 17.59 9.04 -6.15
N LEU A 78 16.44 9.19 -5.47
CA LEU A 78 15.63 10.41 -5.49
C LEU A 78 16.21 11.46 -4.56
N CYS A 79 16.44 11.10 -3.30
CA CYS A 79 16.97 12.04 -2.29
C CYS A 79 17.61 11.29 -1.11
N SER A 80 18.37 12.03 -0.32
CA SER A 80 18.74 11.61 1.03
C SER A 80 17.61 12.00 1.98
N LEU A 81 17.28 11.12 2.93
CA LEU A 81 16.32 11.40 3.99
C LEU A 81 17.08 11.97 5.20
N ARG A 82 16.36 12.70 6.07
CA ARG A 82 16.96 13.29 7.28
C ARG A 82 17.52 12.22 8.21
N TYR A 83 16.83 11.10 8.33
CA TYR A 83 17.22 9.89 9.08
C TYR A 83 16.39 8.70 8.56
N GLY A 84 16.68 7.49 9.03
CA GLY A 84 15.93 6.29 8.70
C GLY A 84 14.67 6.16 9.53
N GLU A 85 14.31 4.93 9.89
CA GLU A 85 13.18 4.66 10.79
C GLU A 85 13.38 5.34 12.15
N ASN A 86 14.65 5.38 12.61
CA ASN A 86 15.06 6.05 13.84
C ASN A 86 16.11 7.13 13.58
N PRO A 87 16.22 8.17 14.45
CA PRO A 87 17.09 9.33 14.22
C PRO A 87 18.57 9.02 14.02
N GLN A 88 19.07 7.93 14.58
CA GLN A 88 20.48 7.52 14.46
C GLN A 88 20.81 6.84 13.12
N GLN A 89 19.83 6.48 12.31
CA GLN A 89 20.02 5.75 11.07
C GLN A 89 20.13 6.72 9.88
N LYS A 90 21.09 6.47 8.99
CA LYS A 90 21.16 7.16 7.69
C LYS A 90 20.23 6.48 6.69
N ALA A 91 19.53 7.26 5.87
CA ALA A 91 18.62 6.73 4.88
C ALA A 91 18.60 7.55 3.58
N ALA A 92 18.20 6.90 2.52
CA ALA A 92 17.95 7.52 1.22
C ALA A 92 16.73 6.87 0.56
N PHE A 93 16.04 7.64 -0.26
CA PHE A 93 14.89 7.19 -1.03
C PHE A 93 15.33 6.96 -2.47
N PHE A 94 14.94 5.81 -3.02
CA PHE A 94 15.24 5.39 -4.39
C PHE A 94 13.95 5.07 -5.14
N ARG A 95 13.98 5.21 -6.46
CA ARG A 95 12.88 4.80 -7.34
C ARG A 95 13.33 3.76 -8.34
N ASN A 96 12.42 2.93 -8.76
CA ASN A 96 12.57 2.16 -9.99
C ASN A 96 12.16 3.08 -11.17
N PRO A 97 13.09 3.44 -12.09
CA PRO A 97 12.78 4.35 -13.18
C PRO A 97 11.84 3.74 -14.25
N GLU A 98 11.68 2.42 -14.25
CA GLU A 98 10.81 1.70 -15.18
C GLU A 98 9.36 1.64 -14.69
N ASN A 99 9.11 1.86 -13.39
CA ASN A 99 7.77 1.89 -12.81
C ASN A 99 7.15 3.27 -13.02
N GLN A 100 6.01 3.33 -13.72
CA GLN A 100 5.23 4.54 -14.01
C GLN A 100 3.88 4.57 -13.28
N ASP A 101 3.63 3.62 -12.38
CA ASP A 101 2.36 3.53 -11.67
C ASP A 101 2.18 4.70 -10.68
N ALA A 102 0.93 4.98 -10.35
CA ALA A 102 0.59 5.87 -9.25
C ALA A 102 0.96 5.22 -7.91
N ASN A 103 2.06 5.65 -7.34
CA ASN A 103 2.61 5.18 -6.06
C ASN A 103 3.29 6.34 -5.33
N ILE A 104 3.72 6.13 -4.09
CA ILE A 104 4.34 7.18 -3.28
C ILE A 104 5.64 7.71 -3.91
N THR A 105 6.36 6.88 -4.66
CA THR A 105 7.64 7.23 -5.29
C THR A 105 7.46 8.17 -6.49
N ASN A 106 6.40 7.97 -7.29
CA ASN A 106 6.09 8.74 -8.49
C ASN A 106 5.15 9.93 -8.20
N SER A 107 4.67 10.05 -6.95
CA SER A 107 3.73 11.10 -6.54
C SER A 107 4.40 12.48 -6.48
N LYS A 108 3.59 13.51 -6.66
CA LYS A 108 3.99 14.90 -6.55
C LYS A 108 3.71 15.44 -5.16
N VAL A 109 4.74 15.87 -4.44
CA VAL A 109 4.58 16.58 -3.17
C VAL A 109 4.25 18.04 -3.46
N LEU A 110 3.02 18.45 -3.14
CA LEU A 110 2.52 19.80 -3.39
C LEU A 110 2.87 20.78 -2.27
N HIS A 111 2.99 20.29 -1.04
CA HIS A 111 3.21 21.11 0.15
C HIS A 111 3.81 20.32 1.31
N GLY A 112 4.37 21.05 2.27
CA GLY A 112 4.80 20.56 3.57
C GLY A 112 6.28 20.19 3.64
N LYS A 113 6.69 19.67 4.78
CA LYS A 113 8.06 19.22 5.02
C LYS A 113 8.41 18.02 4.14
N GLN A 114 9.70 17.81 3.89
CA GLN A 114 10.21 16.60 3.28
C GLN A 114 9.63 15.36 3.98
N MET A 115 9.18 14.38 3.20
CA MET A 115 8.71 13.10 3.74
C MET A 115 9.86 12.43 4.51
N SER A 116 9.54 11.90 5.68
CA SER A 116 10.45 11.05 6.44
C SER A 116 10.39 9.60 5.94
N PHE A 117 11.33 8.77 6.38
CA PHE A 117 11.28 7.34 6.14
C PHE A 117 9.90 6.74 6.51
N ASN A 118 9.43 7.02 7.73
CA ASN A 118 8.14 6.51 8.22
C ASN A 118 6.95 7.07 7.41
N ASN A 119 6.99 8.33 6.97
CA ASN A 119 5.92 8.86 6.12
C ASN A 119 5.83 8.12 4.78
N ILE A 120 6.98 7.75 4.19
CA ILE A 120 7.02 7.02 2.92
C ILE A 120 6.44 5.61 3.10
N VAL A 121 6.85 4.90 4.16
CA VAL A 121 6.39 3.52 4.43
C VAL A 121 4.89 3.48 4.76
N ASP A 122 4.42 4.38 5.65
CA ASP A 122 2.99 4.49 5.97
C ASP A 122 2.16 4.97 4.77
N GLY A 123 2.72 5.88 3.94
CA GLY A 123 2.08 6.37 2.73
C GLY A 123 1.92 5.29 1.67
N ASP A 124 2.92 4.43 1.48
CA ASP A 124 2.84 3.27 0.62
C ASP A 124 1.75 2.29 1.09
N SER A 125 1.73 1.98 2.39
CA SER A 125 0.69 1.14 3.00
C SER A 125 -0.72 1.71 2.81
N ALA A 126 -0.87 3.04 2.93
CA ALA A 126 -2.16 3.70 2.74
C ALA A 126 -2.63 3.63 1.27
N LEU A 127 -1.72 3.86 0.33
CA LEU A 127 -2.01 3.79 -1.11
C LEU A 127 -2.35 2.37 -1.55
N GLU A 128 -1.60 1.38 -1.12
CA GLU A 128 -1.86 -0.01 -1.49
C GLU A 128 -3.23 -0.46 -0.98
N LEU A 129 -3.62 -0.09 0.24
CA LEU A 129 -4.93 -0.44 0.75
C LEU A 129 -6.06 0.32 0.05
N VAL A 130 -5.93 1.63 -0.18
CA VAL A 130 -7.03 2.41 -0.80
C VAL A 130 -7.30 1.98 -2.24
N LYS A 131 -6.30 1.46 -2.95
CA LYS A 131 -6.44 0.92 -4.32
C LYS A 131 -7.30 -0.35 -4.41
N GLU A 132 -7.50 -1.07 -3.31
CA GLU A 132 -8.38 -2.26 -3.30
C GLU A 132 -9.86 -1.93 -3.57
N PHE A 133 -10.23 -0.65 -3.48
CA PHE A 133 -11.63 -0.22 -3.50
C PHE A 133 -11.97 0.59 -4.74
N LYS A 134 -13.13 0.27 -5.36
CA LYS A 134 -13.68 0.99 -6.51
C LYS A 134 -14.58 2.15 -6.10
N GLU A 135 -15.31 2.01 -4.98
CA GLU A 135 -16.16 3.05 -4.41
C GLU A 135 -15.33 4.17 -3.77
N PRO A 136 -15.92 5.37 -3.53
CA PRO A 136 -15.26 6.42 -2.77
C PRO A 136 -14.81 5.90 -1.40
N THR A 137 -13.51 5.86 -1.17
CA THR A 137 -12.90 5.21 0.01
C THR A 137 -11.80 6.08 0.59
N VAL A 138 -11.77 6.12 1.92
CA VAL A 138 -10.70 6.75 2.70
C VAL A 138 -10.07 5.72 3.65
N VAL A 139 -8.76 5.74 3.69
CA VAL A 139 -7.92 4.90 4.53
C VAL A 139 -7.08 5.80 5.44
N MET A 140 -7.02 5.47 6.72
CA MET A 140 -6.15 6.11 7.70
C MET A 140 -5.17 5.08 8.26
N ILE A 141 -3.88 5.33 8.05
CA ILE A 141 -2.78 4.43 8.49
C ILE A 141 -2.01 5.05 9.64
N LYS A 142 -1.67 4.21 10.58
CA LYS A 142 -0.74 4.53 11.67
C LYS A 142 0.19 3.34 11.91
N HIS A 143 1.52 3.56 11.74
CA HIS A 143 2.53 2.50 11.90
C HIS A 143 2.20 1.24 11.08
N ASN A 144 2.02 1.44 9.77
CA ASN A 144 1.70 0.41 8.77
C ASN A 144 0.39 -0.38 8.97
N ASN A 145 -0.43 0.00 9.96
CA ASN A 145 -1.72 -0.64 10.17
C ASN A 145 -2.87 0.35 9.98
N PRO A 146 -4.00 -0.08 9.40
CA PRO A 146 -5.17 0.76 9.28
C PRO A 146 -5.82 0.99 10.66
N CYS A 147 -6.02 2.26 11.00
CA CYS A 147 -6.82 2.67 12.16
C CYS A 147 -8.20 3.19 11.77
N GLY A 148 -8.44 3.39 10.47
CA GLY A 148 -9.73 3.76 9.92
C GLY A 148 -9.80 3.42 8.43
N VAL A 149 -10.87 2.73 8.02
CA VAL A 149 -11.19 2.46 6.61
C VAL A 149 -12.70 2.51 6.43
N ALA A 150 -13.14 3.29 5.48
CA ALA A 150 -14.55 3.35 5.11
C ALA A 150 -14.74 3.65 3.62
N SER A 151 -15.71 2.98 3.02
CA SER A 151 -16.25 3.31 1.71
C SER A 151 -17.67 3.81 1.87
N SER A 152 -18.06 4.81 1.05
CA SER A 152 -19.42 5.36 1.06
C SER A 152 -19.82 5.82 -0.33
N THR A 153 -21.02 6.40 -0.46
CA THR A 153 -21.49 7.00 -1.72
C THR A 153 -20.77 8.29 -2.06
N THR A 154 -20.27 9.01 -1.06
CA THR A 154 -19.46 10.22 -1.24
C THR A 154 -18.13 10.09 -0.49
N ILE A 155 -17.13 10.83 -0.95
CA ILE A 155 -15.81 10.82 -0.33
C ILE A 155 -15.79 11.52 1.03
N GLU A 156 -16.64 12.53 1.21
CA GLU A 156 -16.81 13.27 2.47
C GLU A 156 -17.33 12.36 3.58
N GLU A 157 -18.35 11.56 3.25
CA GLU A 157 -18.91 10.62 4.21
C GLU A 157 -17.92 9.47 4.51
N ALA A 158 -17.24 8.94 3.47
CA ALA A 158 -16.18 7.96 3.67
C ALA A 158 -15.06 8.50 4.59
N PHE A 159 -14.68 9.78 4.43
CA PHE A 159 -13.67 10.41 5.27
C PHE A 159 -14.12 10.50 6.74
N LYS A 160 -15.34 10.97 6.98
CA LYS A 160 -15.92 11.09 8.30
C LYS A 160 -16.05 9.74 9.00
N LEU A 161 -16.60 8.74 8.30
CA LEU A 161 -16.75 7.38 8.83
C LEU A 161 -15.39 6.74 9.14
N SER A 162 -14.39 6.92 8.26
CA SER A 162 -13.05 6.41 8.48
C SER A 162 -12.40 6.99 9.73
N HIS A 163 -12.53 8.30 9.97
CA HIS A 163 -12.00 8.94 11.18
C HIS A 163 -12.71 8.46 12.45
N GLN A 164 -14.01 8.21 12.39
CA GLN A 164 -14.81 7.79 13.56
C GLN A 164 -14.51 6.35 14.04
N VAL A 165 -13.77 5.56 13.26
CA VAL A 165 -13.35 4.19 13.66
C VAL A 165 -12.46 4.23 14.90
N ASP A 166 -11.39 5.02 14.88
CA ASP A 166 -10.46 5.16 16.01
C ASP A 166 -9.82 6.56 15.99
N PRO A 167 -10.56 7.60 16.45
CA PRO A 167 -10.05 8.97 16.43
C PRO A 167 -8.75 9.15 17.24
N MET A 168 -8.55 8.32 18.26
CA MET A 168 -7.35 8.37 19.09
C MET A 168 -6.11 7.91 18.30
N SER A 169 -6.20 6.77 17.62
CA SER A 169 -5.10 6.26 16.78
C SER A 169 -4.91 7.11 15.52
N ALA A 170 -5.96 7.77 15.03
CA ALA A 170 -5.89 8.67 13.87
C ALA A 170 -5.11 9.98 14.15
N PHE A 171 -4.75 10.27 15.39
CA PHE A 171 -3.89 11.41 15.70
C PHE A 171 -2.50 11.22 15.11
N GLY A 172 -2.12 12.10 14.16
CA GLY A 172 -0.86 12.02 13.42
C GLY A 172 -0.80 10.86 12.43
N CYS A 173 -1.95 10.44 11.88
CA CYS A 173 -2.03 9.41 10.85
C CYS A 173 -1.62 9.93 9.47
N ILE A 174 -1.50 8.99 8.54
CA ILE A 174 -1.43 9.24 7.10
C ILE A 174 -2.78 8.85 6.50
N ILE A 175 -3.32 9.71 5.65
CA ILE A 175 -4.61 9.54 5.01
C ILE A 175 -4.40 9.32 3.52
N ALA A 176 -5.03 8.28 2.97
CA ALA A 176 -5.17 8.10 1.52
C ALA A 176 -6.64 8.09 1.13
N SER A 177 -6.94 8.80 0.04
CA SER A 177 -8.24 8.84 -0.63
C SER A 177 -8.12 8.33 -2.05
N ASN A 178 -9.12 7.58 -2.54
CA ASN A 178 -9.17 7.22 -3.96
C ASN A 178 -10.01 8.20 -4.82
N ARG A 179 -10.40 9.33 -4.25
CA ARG A 179 -11.10 10.43 -4.93
C ARG A 179 -10.46 11.77 -4.57
N GLU A 180 -10.82 12.80 -5.31
CA GLU A 180 -10.41 14.18 -5.08
C GLU A 180 -10.76 14.66 -3.66
N ILE A 181 -9.86 15.40 -3.03
CA ILE A 181 -10.11 16.02 -1.71
C ILE A 181 -10.86 17.33 -1.90
N THR A 182 -12.02 17.43 -1.25
CA THR A 182 -12.96 18.56 -1.33
C THR A 182 -12.83 19.52 -0.16
N PRO A 183 -13.35 20.77 -0.27
CA PRO A 183 -13.38 21.71 0.85
C PRO A 183 -14.15 21.21 2.08
N ALA A 184 -15.19 20.40 1.88
CA ALA A 184 -15.98 19.83 2.98
C ALA A 184 -15.15 18.88 3.86
N ILE A 185 -14.23 18.10 3.28
CA ILE A 185 -13.28 17.28 4.03
C ILE A 185 -12.39 18.17 4.90
N VAL A 186 -11.91 19.30 4.37
CA VAL A 186 -11.06 20.24 5.13
C VAL A 186 -11.84 20.89 6.28
N ASP A 187 -13.13 21.19 6.08
CA ASP A 187 -14.01 21.70 7.14
C ASP A 187 -14.14 20.67 8.26
N TYR A 188 -14.44 19.41 7.93
CA TYR A 188 -14.50 18.33 8.90
C TYR A 188 -13.18 18.15 9.66
N MET A 189 -12.03 18.16 8.96
CA MET A 189 -10.71 18.07 9.60
C MET A 189 -10.46 19.20 10.61
N LYS A 190 -10.99 20.39 10.35
CA LYS A 190 -10.90 21.56 11.24
C LYS A 190 -11.81 21.39 12.45
N GLU A 191 -13.07 21.04 12.23
CA GLU A 191 -14.08 20.83 13.30
C GLU A 191 -13.65 19.71 14.25
N ALA A 192 -13.19 18.58 13.71
CA ALA A 192 -12.69 17.45 14.48
C ALA A 192 -11.28 17.67 15.06
N LYS A 193 -10.65 18.84 14.83
CA LYS A 193 -9.30 19.20 15.29
C LYS A 193 -8.25 18.14 14.95
N MET A 194 -8.36 17.55 13.76
CA MET A 194 -7.46 16.47 13.34
C MET A 194 -6.04 16.96 13.14
N PHE A 195 -5.09 16.27 13.77
CA PHE A 195 -3.68 16.36 13.44
C PHE A 195 -3.32 15.23 12.47
N VAL A 196 -2.85 15.59 11.27
CA VAL A 196 -2.54 14.68 10.17
C VAL A 196 -1.12 14.97 9.69
N GLU A 197 -0.31 13.94 9.54
CA GLU A 197 1.08 14.06 9.05
C GLU A 197 1.15 14.19 7.53
N MET A 198 0.30 13.43 6.81
CA MET A 198 0.26 13.42 5.36
C MET A 198 -1.14 13.08 4.85
N ILE A 199 -1.54 13.73 3.75
CA ILE A 199 -2.76 13.40 3.00
C ILE A 199 -2.38 13.12 1.55
N ILE A 200 -2.88 12.01 1.02
CA ILE A 200 -2.58 11.48 -0.30
C ILE A 200 -3.88 11.31 -1.06
N ALA A 201 -3.95 11.84 -2.28
CA ALA A 201 -5.13 11.73 -3.13
C ALA A 201 -4.77 11.82 -4.61
N PRO A 202 -5.67 11.38 -5.52
CA PRO A 202 -5.49 11.58 -6.96
C PRO A 202 -5.38 13.06 -7.35
N SER A 203 -6.18 13.92 -6.70
CA SER A 203 -6.22 15.37 -6.90
C SER A 203 -6.81 16.08 -5.68
N PHE A 204 -6.73 17.41 -5.70
CA PHE A 204 -7.25 18.29 -4.66
C PHE A 204 -8.01 19.44 -5.33
N GLU A 205 -9.26 19.69 -4.93
CA GLU A 205 -9.94 20.91 -5.34
C GLU A 205 -9.12 22.14 -4.92
N LYS A 206 -9.04 23.14 -5.78
CA LYS A 206 -8.23 24.36 -5.56
C LYS A 206 -8.46 24.98 -4.18
N LYS A 207 -9.74 25.16 -3.78
CA LYS A 207 -10.08 25.72 -2.47
C LYS A 207 -9.68 24.82 -1.30
N ALA A 208 -9.74 23.50 -1.47
CA ALA A 208 -9.27 22.55 -0.46
C ALA A 208 -7.76 22.63 -0.32
N LEU A 209 -7.03 22.63 -1.44
CA LEU A 209 -5.58 22.72 -1.47
C LEU A 209 -5.07 24.00 -0.79
N GLU A 210 -5.60 25.17 -1.18
CA GLU A 210 -5.24 26.46 -0.59
C GLU A 210 -5.40 26.45 0.95
N ARG A 211 -6.47 25.87 1.45
CA ARG A 211 -6.75 25.77 2.90
C ARG A 211 -5.86 24.74 3.61
N LEU A 212 -5.56 23.61 2.99
CA LEU A 212 -4.63 22.62 3.53
C LEU A 212 -3.20 23.16 3.62
N MET A 213 -2.78 23.97 2.64
CA MET A 213 -1.45 24.59 2.61
C MET A 213 -1.20 25.58 3.77
N THR A 214 -2.23 26.05 4.46
CA THR A 214 -2.06 26.85 5.68
C THR A 214 -1.45 26.04 6.85
N ARG A 215 -1.42 24.72 6.75
CA ARG A 215 -0.83 23.81 7.76
C ARG A 215 0.62 23.50 7.37
N GLU A 216 1.57 24.31 7.81
CA GLU A 216 3.00 24.25 7.41
C GLU A 216 3.63 22.86 7.38
N ASN A 217 3.25 22.00 8.32
CA ASN A 217 3.87 20.67 8.48
C ASN A 217 3.14 19.55 7.72
N LEU A 218 1.92 19.78 7.22
CA LEU A 218 1.12 18.78 6.51
C LEU A 218 1.74 18.50 5.14
N ARG A 219 2.09 17.24 4.87
CA ARG A 219 2.50 16.82 3.52
C ARG A 219 1.25 16.57 2.70
N ILE A 220 1.17 17.26 1.56
CA ILE A 220 0.09 17.10 0.59
C ILE A 220 0.68 16.42 -0.63
N VAL A 221 0.17 15.23 -0.95
CA VAL A 221 0.74 14.36 -1.98
C VAL A 221 -0.32 14.03 -3.03
N GLU A 222 -0.03 14.39 -4.28
CA GLU A 222 -0.88 14.14 -5.44
C GLU A 222 -0.33 12.96 -6.25
N THR A 223 -1.15 11.95 -6.46
CA THR A 223 -0.76 10.72 -7.16
C THR A 223 -1.17 10.71 -8.63
N GLY A 224 -2.14 11.55 -9.03
CA GLY A 224 -2.90 11.32 -10.25
C GLY A 224 -3.85 10.12 -10.11
N GLU A 225 -4.39 9.65 -11.23
CA GLU A 225 -5.36 8.55 -11.26
C GLU A 225 -4.77 7.25 -10.66
N LEU A 226 -5.44 6.72 -9.65
CA LEU A 226 -5.04 5.45 -9.03
C LEU A 226 -5.50 4.27 -9.90
N LYS A 227 -4.52 3.53 -10.41
CA LYS A 227 -4.74 2.27 -11.11
C LYS A 227 -4.12 1.14 -10.30
N LEU A 228 -4.77 -0.01 -10.33
CA LEU A 228 -4.14 -1.23 -9.81
C LEU A 228 -2.93 -1.54 -10.68
N ASP A 229 -1.80 -1.67 -10.04
CA ASP A 229 -0.55 -2.02 -10.69
C ASP A 229 -0.53 -3.53 -11.04
N MET A 230 -0.24 -3.86 -12.28
CA MET A 230 -0.33 -5.23 -12.81
C MET A 230 0.96 -6.05 -12.66
N LEU A 231 2.10 -5.40 -12.39
CA LEU A 231 3.40 -6.07 -12.30
C LEU A 231 3.92 -6.02 -10.86
N LYS A 232 3.78 -7.18 -10.15
CA LYS A 232 4.06 -7.03 -8.75
C LYS A 232 4.82 -8.17 -8.15
N THR A 233 6.07 -7.85 -8.00
CA THR A 233 6.96 -8.51 -7.05
C THR A 233 6.93 -7.76 -5.74
N ASP A 234 6.78 -8.50 -4.67
CA ASP A 234 7.05 -8.06 -3.31
C ASP A 234 8.41 -8.61 -2.90
N ILE A 235 9.27 -7.73 -2.38
CA ILE A 235 10.66 -8.05 -2.05
C ILE A 235 10.87 -7.83 -0.56
N LYS A 236 11.30 -8.88 0.13
CA LYS A 236 11.63 -8.81 1.55
C LYS A 236 13.11 -9.07 1.76
N LYS A 237 13.81 -8.11 2.36
CA LYS A 237 15.21 -8.27 2.70
C LYS A 237 15.37 -9.20 3.91
N VAL A 238 16.29 -10.15 3.79
CA VAL A 238 16.77 -10.97 4.92
C VAL A 238 18.28 -10.82 5.06
N ALA A 239 18.86 -11.27 6.17
CA ALA A 239 20.31 -11.23 6.34
C ALA A 239 20.98 -12.08 5.25
N GLY A 240 21.82 -11.43 4.44
CA GLY A 240 22.56 -12.09 3.36
C GLY A 240 21.76 -12.41 2.08
N GLY A 241 20.49 -11.98 1.96
CA GLY A 241 19.69 -12.29 0.78
C GLY A 241 18.38 -11.53 0.67
N LEU A 242 17.57 -11.96 -0.30
CA LEU A 242 16.23 -11.45 -0.57
C LEU A 242 15.24 -12.61 -0.75
N LEU A 243 14.03 -12.40 -0.28
CA LEU A 243 12.87 -13.21 -0.64
C LEU A 243 12.04 -12.43 -1.66
N ILE A 244 11.65 -13.10 -2.73
CA ILE A 244 10.82 -12.52 -3.78
C ILE A 244 9.56 -13.35 -3.92
N GLN A 245 8.41 -12.70 -3.95
CA GLN A 245 7.13 -13.32 -4.21
C GLN A 245 6.29 -12.44 -5.12
N THR A 246 5.25 -12.98 -5.72
CA THR A 246 4.22 -12.17 -6.38
C THR A 246 3.32 -11.55 -5.32
N LYS A 247 2.87 -10.31 -5.54
CA LYS A 247 1.81 -9.71 -4.71
C LYS A 247 0.51 -10.50 -4.87
N ASP A 248 -0.24 -10.64 -3.80
CA ASP A 248 -1.58 -11.22 -3.84
C ASP A 248 -2.56 -10.19 -4.41
N MET A 249 -2.87 -10.33 -5.71
CA MET A 249 -3.77 -9.48 -6.47
C MET A 249 -5.16 -10.08 -6.63
N TYR A 250 -5.43 -11.22 -5.97
CA TYR A 250 -6.71 -11.88 -6.10
C TYR A 250 -7.83 -11.08 -5.43
N GLU A 251 -8.87 -10.79 -6.19
CA GLU A 251 -10.10 -10.19 -5.68
C GLU A 251 -11.10 -11.31 -5.32
N LEU A 252 -11.33 -11.48 -4.02
CA LEU A 252 -12.28 -12.46 -3.50
C LEU A 252 -13.71 -12.04 -3.85
N THR A 253 -14.50 -12.99 -4.35
CA THR A 253 -15.89 -12.79 -4.74
C THR A 253 -16.84 -13.67 -3.92
N PRO A 254 -18.16 -13.40 -3.90
CA PRO A 254 -19.11 -14.29 -3.22
C PRO A 254 -19.06 -15.74 -3.71
N ALA A 255 -18.70 -15.97 -4.99
CA ALA A 255 -18.58 -17.32 -5.56
C ALA A 255 -17.42 -18.16 -5.00
N ASP A 256 -16.41 -17.50 -4.42
CA ASP A 256 -15.27 -18.16 -3.81
C ASP A 256 -15.57 -18.62 -2.36
N LEU A 257 -16.69 -18.17 -1.79
CA LEU A 257 -17.00 -18.40 -0.39
C LEU A 257 -17.75 -19.72 -0.19
N LYS A 258 -17.24 -20.53 0.75
CA LYS A 258 -17.89 -21.76 1.17
C LYS A 258 -18.56 -21.56 2.53
N VAL A 259 -19.90 -21.55 2.58
CA VAL A 259 -20.64 -21.57 3.85
C VAL A 259 -20.43 -22.92 4.52
N VAL A 260 -19.97 -22.92 5.78
CA VAL A 260 -19.63 -24.14 6.53
C VAL A 260 -20.52 -24.39 7.75
N THR A 261 -21.29 -23.39 8.17
CA THR A 261 -22.25 -23.48 9.30
C THR A 261 -23.68 -23.71 8.82
N LYS A 262 -24.54 -24.19 9.74
CA LYS A 262 -25.98 -24.34 9.49
C LYS A 262 -26.67 -23.01 9.23
N LYS A 263 -26.34 -21.98 10.04
CA LYS A 263 -26.78 -20.60 9.78
C LYS A 263 -26.02 -20.06 8.58
N LYS A 264 -26.74 -19.61 7.59
CA LYS A 264 -26.18 -18.94 6.41
C LYS A 264 -25.99 -17.44 6.70
N PRO A 265 -24.93 -16.81 6.18
CA PRO A 265 -24.80 -15.36 6.23
C PRO A 265 -25.87 -14.68 5.36
N THR A 266 -26.26 -13.46 5.72
CA THR A 266 -27.05 -12.59 4.84
C THR A 266 -26.16 -11.99 3.75
N ASP A 267 -26.77 -11.44 2.69
CA ASP A 267 -26.03 -10.76 1.62
C ASP A 267 -25.24 -9.55 2.17
N GLU A 268 -25.77 -8.83 3.15
CA GLU A 268 -25.12 -7.71 3.83
C GLU A 268 -23.89 -8.20 4.66
N GLU A 269 -24.02 -9.36 5.31
CA GLU A 269 -22.89 -9.97 6.01
C GLU A 269 -21.79 -10.40 5.02
N ILE A 270 -22.16 -10.95 3.85
CA ILE A 270 -21.20 -11.32 2.79
C ILE A 270 -20.48 -10.09 2.27
N ASP A 271 -21.19 -9.01 1.93
CA ASP A 271 -20.57 -7.77 1.49
C ASP A 271 -19.60 -7.19 2.53
N SER A 272 -20.02 -7.21 3.81
CA SER A 272 -19.17 -6.77 4.92
C SER A 272 -17.93 -7.65 5.11
N MET A 273 -18.06 -8.98 4.95
CA MET A 273 -16.94 -9.92 5.01
C MET A 273 -15.94 -9.69 3.88
N LEU A 274 -16.40 -9.46 2.65
CA LEU A 274 -15.54 -9.17 1.52
C LEU A 274 -14.80 -7.85 1.70
N PHE A 275 -15.49 -6.82 2.20
CA PHE A 275 -14.86 -5.55 2.57
C PHE A 275 -13.81 -5.73 3.66
N ALA A 276 -14.14 -6.42 4.77
CA ALA A 276 -13.21 -6.69 5.86
C ALA A 276 -12.00 -7.51 5.40
N THR A 277 -12.19 -8.43 4.44
CA THR A 277 -11.10 -9.25 3.90
C THR A 277 -10.11 -8.44 3.07
N LYS A 278 -10.59 -7.46 2.28
CA LYS A 278 -9.70 -6.49 1.60
C LYS A 278 -8.85 -5.72 2.61
N VAL A 279 -9.43 -5.34 3.75
CA VAL A 279 -8.69 -4.62 4.80
C VAL A 279 -7.72 -5.52 5.54
N VAL A 280 -8.13 -6.74 5.95
CA VAL A 280 -7.28 -7.64 6.76
C VAL A 280 -6.01 -8.06 6.02
N LYS A 281 -6.06 -8.17 4.69
CA LYS A 281 -4.91 -8.40 3.81
C LYS A 281 -3.79 -7.37 4.01
N HIS A 282 -4.12 -6.16 4.47
CA HIS A 282 -3.18 -5.07 4.71
C HIS A 282 -2.86 -4.84 6.20
N VAL A 283 -3.27 -5.74 7.08
CA VAL A 283 -2.99 -5.68 8.53
C VAL A 283 -1.87 -6.66 8.89
N MET A 284 -0.95 -6.22 9.75
CA MET A 284 0.15 -7.09 10.23
C MET A 284 -0.38 -8.28 11.03
N SER A 285 0.10 -9.48 10.71
CA SER A 285 -0.33 -10.75 11.32
C SER A 285 0.15 -10.90 12.78
N ASN A 286 -0.57 -11.66 13.64
CA ASN A 286 -1.93 -12.15 13.40
C ASN A 286 -2.91 -11.00 13.36
N ALA A 287 -3.86 -11.05 12.43
CA ALA A 287 -4.76 -9.94 12.14
C ALA A 287 -6.23 -10.35 12.12
N VAL A 288 -7.07 -9.48 12.70
CA VAL A 288 -8.52 -9.54 12.54
C VAL A 288 -9.07 -8.15 12.25
N VAL A 289 -10.10 -8.09 11.42
CA VAL A 289 -10.84 -6.86 11.11
C VAL A 289 -12.32 -7.11 11.33
N MET A 290 -12.96 -6.25 12.11
CA MET A 290 -14.40 -6.25 12.32
C MET A 290 -15.03 -5.12 11.50
N SER A 291 -16.09 -5.39 10.76
CA SER A 291 -16.78 -4.40 9.92
C SER A 291 -18.29 -4.51 9.96
N LYS A 292 -18.97 -3.40 9.65
CA LYS A 292 -20.40 -3.32 9.34
C LYS A 292 -20.58 -2.62 8.01
N GLY A 293 -21.24 -3.28 7.07
CA GLY A 293 -21.27 -2.78 5.70
C GLY A 293 -19.84 -2.52 5.21
N LYS A 294 -19.60 -1.35 4.70
CA LYS A 294 -18.28 -0.94 4.16
C LYS A 294 -17.52 0.00 5.10
N VAL A 295 -17.63 -0.23 6.41
CA VAL A 295 -16.93 0.55 7.45
C VAL A 295 -16.26 -0.40 8.44
N VAL A 296 -14.97 -0.22 8.68
CA VAL A 296 -14.25 -0.90 9.75
C VAL A 296 -14.77 -0.43 11.10
N MET A 297 -15.03 -1.35 12.01
CA MET A 297 -15.43 -1.06 13.38
C MET A 297 -14.26 -1.20 14.36
N ALA A 298 -13.37 -2.16 14.09
CA ALA A 298 -12.16 -2.39 14.88
C ALA A 298 -11.13 -3.21 14.13
N VAL A 299 -9.86 -3.05 14.49
CA VAL A 299 -8.72 -3.82 13.98
C VAL A 299 -7.91 -4.35 15.16
N GLY A 300 -7.58 -5.63 15.10
CA GLY A 300 -6.57 -6.25 15.95
C GLY A 300 -5.39 -6.68 15.08
N ALA A 301 -4.20 -6.15 15.35
CA ALA A 301 -3.04 -6.27 14.48
C ALA A 301 -1.78 -6.74 15.23
N GLY A 302 -0.94 -7.52 14.56
CA GLY A 302 0.44 -7.74 14.93
C GLY A 302 0.66 -8.53 16.23
N GLN A 303 -0.26 -9.42 16.60
CA GLN A 303 -0.14 -10.19 17.84
C GLN A 303 0.38 -11.61 17.60
N MET A 304 1.11 -12.14 18.59
CA MET A 304 1.63 -13.51 18.53
C MET A 304 0.52 -14.56 18.62
N SER A 305 -0.58 -14.24 19.29
CA SER A 305 -1.76 -15.10 19.34
C SER A 305 -2.97 -14.43 18.69
N ARG A 306 -3.83 -15.22 18.03
CA ARG A 306 -5.02 -14.71 17.36
C ARG A 306 -6.07 -14.23 18.35
N VAL A 307 -6.19 -14.88 19.50
CA VAL A 307 -7.11 -14.46 20.56
C VAL A 307 -6.76 -13.07 21.11
N ASP A 308 -5.46 -12.73 21.17
CA ASP A 308 -5.04 -11.39 21.60
C ASP A 308 -5.43 -10.33 20.55
N SER A 309 -5.30 -10.63 19.25
CA SER A 309 -5.78 -9.74 18.18
C SER A 309 -7.30 -9.49 18.30
N VAL A 310 -8.08 -10.54 18.54
CA VAL A 310 -9.52 -10.43 18.76
C VAL A 310 -9.81 -9.63 20.01
N SER A 311 -9.09 -9.86 21.11
CA SER A 311 -9.25 -9.11 22.37
C SER A 311 -9.02 -7.61 22.19
N ILE A 312 -7.94 -7.24 21.48
CA ILE A 312 -7.63 -5.85 21.16
C ILE A 312 -8.72 -5.23 20.29
N ALA A 313 -9.18 -5.95 19.25
CA ALA A 313 -10.27 -5.48 18.40
C ALA A 313 -11.57 -5.25 19.19
N CYS A 314 -11.93 -6.18 20.07
CA CYS A 314 -13.09 -6.05 20.95
C CYS A 314 -12.97 -4.85 21.91
N GLN A 315 -11.82 -4.68 22.53
CA GLN A 315 -11.56 -3.55 23.44
C GLN A 315 -11.65 -2.20 22.72
N LYS A 316 -11.02 -2.06 21.55
CA LYS A 316 -11.04 -0.83 20.75
C LYS A 316 -12.42 -0.54 20.16
N GLY A 317 -13.10 -1.58 19.70
CA GLY A 317 -14.43 -1.44 19.08
C GLY A 317 -15.55 -1.16 20.07
N GLY A 318 -15.50 -1.74 21.27
CA GLY A 318 -16.54 -1.59 22.30
C GLY A 318 -17.92 -1.95 21.73
N ASP A 319 -18.93 -1.11 22.02
CA ASP A 319 -20.30 -1.35 21.51
C ASP A 319 -20.47 -1.23 19.99
N ARG A 320 -19.52 -0.61 19.30
CA ARG A 320 -19.59 -0.45 17.84
C ARG A 320 -19.53 -1.76 17.08
N ILE A 321 -18.86 -2.79 17.64
CA ILE A 321 -18.73 -4.10 16.97
C ILE A 321 -19.97 -4.99 17.11
N LYS A 322 -20.94 -4.66 17.96
CA LYS A 322 -22.17 -5.43 18.07
C LYS A 322 -22.91 -5.49 16.73
N GLY A 323 -23.17 -6.69 16.24
CA GLY A 323 -23.75 -6.94 14.91
C GLY A 323 -22.77 -6.75 13.74
N SER A 324 -21.46 -6.74 14.00
CA SER A 324 -20.44 -6.75 12.95
C SER A 324 -20.11 -8.15 12.47
N VAL A 325 -19.45 -8.24 11.32
CA VAL A 325 -18.75 -9.44 10.88
C VAL A 325 -17.27 -9.33 11.26
N MET A 326 -16.57 -10.47 11.32
CA MET A 326 -15.11 -10.53 11.54
C MET A 326 -14.42 -11.28 10.40
N SER A 327 -13.39 -10.67 9.81
CA SER A 327 -12.45 -11.32 8.90
C SER A 327 -11.14 -11.61 9.62
N SER A 328 -10.61 -12.82 9.44
CA SER A 328 -9.34 -13.27 9.99
C SER A 328 -8.35 -13.56 8.86
N ASP A 329 -7.09 -13.13 9.02
CA ASP A 329 -6.01 -13.37 8.05
C ASP A 329 -5.62 -14.85 7.90
N ALA A 330 -5.95 -15.70 8.89
CA ALA A 330 -5.73 -17.15 8.85
C ALA A 330 -6.83 -17.90 9.64
N PHE A 331 -6.76 -19.24 9.62
CA PHE A 331 -7.71 -20.09 10.31
C PHE A 331 -7.63 -19.98 11.85
N PHE A 332 -8.70 -20.35 12.53
CA PHE A 332 -8.72 -20.47 13.98
C PHE A 332 -8.18 -21.84 14.40
N PRO A 333 -7.06 -21.88 15.14
CA PRO A 333 -6.52 -23.14 15.66
C PRO A 333 -7.34 -23.69 16.85
N PHE A 334 -8.11 -22.81 17.52
CA PHE A 334 -8.96 -23.08 18.67
C PHE A 334 -10.25 -22.25 18.57
N THR A 335 -11.23 -22.55 19.44
CA THR A 335 -12.53 -21.86 19.45
C THR A 335 -12.52 -20.54 20.23
N ASP A 336 -11.53 -20.33 21.07
CA ASP A 336 -11.41 -19.22 22.04
C ASP A 336 -11.53 -17.82 21.40
N ALA A 337 -10.81 -17.58 20.30
CA ALA A 337 -10.84 -16.30 19.60
C ALA A 337 -12.23 -16.02 18.98
N MET A 338 -12.86 -17.04 18.40
CA MET A 338 -14.21 -16.95 17.86
C MET A 338 -15.23 -16.69 18.99
N GLU A 339 -15.15 -17.47 20.08
CA GLU A 339 -16.05 -17.32 21.24
C GLU A 339 -15.98 -15.90 21.83
N LEU A 340 -14.76 -15.36 21.95
CA LEU A 340 -14.55 -14.00 22.42
C LEU A 340 -15.22 -12.96 21.49
N ALA A 341 -15.06 -13.11 20.17
CA ALA A 341 -15.69 -12.23 19.18
C ALA A 341 -17.23 -12.28 19.28
N VAL A 342 -17.80 -13.48 19.34
CA VAL A 342 -19.26 -13.70 19.46
C VAL A 342 -19.81 -13.12 20.77
N LYS A 343 -19.12 -13.36 21.90
CA LYS A 343 -19.48 -12.76 23.20
C LYS A 343 -19.57 -11.24 23.14
N ASN A 344 -18.77 -10.60 22.27
CA ASN A 344 -18.77 -9.15 22.06
C ASN A 344 -19.71 -8.71 20.93
N GLY A 345 -20.53 -9.62 20.36
CA GLY A 345 -21.62 -9.29 19.46
C GLY A 345 -21.29 -9.43 17.96
N VAL A 346 -20.20 -10.09 17.59
CA VAL A 346 -19.93 -10.48 16.20
C VAL A 346 -20.94 -11.55 15.76
N THR A 347 -21.55 -11.41 14.58
CA THR A 347 -22.65 -12.26 14.10
C THR A 347 -22.22 -13.24 13.01
N ALA A 348 -21.12 -12.94 12.33
CA ALA A 348 -20.62 -13.75 11.22
C ALA A 348 -19.09 -13.66 11.08
N ILE A 349 -18.48 -14.73 10.58
CA ILE A 349 -17.02 -14.83 10.48
C ILE A 349 -16.60 -15.35 9.10
N ILE A 350 -15.56 -14.73 8.55
CA ILE A 350 -14.83 -15.24 7.39
C ILE A 350 -13.39 -15.57 7.78
N GLN A 351 -12.94 -16.76 7.38
CA GLN A 351 -11.58 -17.27 7.56
C GLN A 351 -11.18 -18.19 6.41
N PRO A 352 -9.88 -18.50 6.23
CA PRO A 352 -9.45 -19.41 5.15
C PRO A 352 -9.95 -20.84 5.28
N GLY A 353 -10.08 -21.39 6.50
CA GLY A 353 -10.18 -22.82 6.76
C GLY A 353 -8.83 -23.53 6.57
N GLY A 354 -8.83 -24.86 6.65
CA GLY A 354 -7.64 -25.71 6.47
C GLY A 354 -6.92 -26.07 7.77
N SER A 355 -7.54 -25.84 8.93
CA SER A 355 -7.09 -26.34 10.21
C SER A 355 -7.49 -27.81 10.41
N VAL A 356 -6.66 -28.59 11.08
CA VAL A 356 -7.02 -29.94 11.56
C VAL A 356 -8.19 -29.94 12.54
N ARG A 357 -8.56 -28.77 13.07
CA ARG A 357 -9.67 -28.54 14.00
C ARG A 357 -10.86 -27.83 13.38
N ASP A 358 -10.94 -27.75 12.07
CA ASP A 358 -12.07 -27.05 11.41
C ASP A 358 -13.42 -27.60 11.84
N ASP A 359 -13.55 -28.93 11.99
CA ASP A 359 -14.81 -29.57 12.43
C ASP A 359 -15.22 -29.13 13.85
N GLU A 360 -14.25 -28.98 14.77
CA GLU A 360 -14.48 -28.48 16.13
C GLU A 360 -14.94 -27.02 16.11
N VAL A 361 -14.26 -26.19 15.32
CA VAL A 361 -14.57 -24.76 15.17
C VAL A 361 -15.94 -24.54 14.53
N ILE A 362 -16.28 -25.31 13.48
CA ILE A 362 -17.58 -25.25 12.80
C ILE A 362 -18.69 -25.68 13.76
N LYS A 363 -18.53 -26.81 14.46
CA LYS A 363 -19.51 -27.28 15.45
C LYS A 363 -19.77 -26.20 16.51
N ARG A 364 -18.70 -25.57 17.01
CA ARG A 364 -18.84 -24.52 18.01
C ARG A 364 -19.51 -23.26 17.46
N ALA A 365 -19.24 -22.89 16.21
CA ALA A 365 -19.93 -21.79 15.53
C ALA A 365 -21.44 -22.06 15.40
N ASP A 366 -21.82 -23.31 15.07
CA ASP A 366 -23.22 -23.73 15.03
C ASP A 366 -23.90 -23.64 16.39
N GLU A 367 -23.23 -24.08 17.48
CA GLU A 367 -23.73 -23.99 18.86
C GLU A 367 -23.94 -22.53 19.28
N LEU A 368 -23.06 -21.61 18.84
CA LEU A 368 -23.16 -20.19 19.11
C LEU A 368 -24.15 -19.45 18.20
N GLY A 369 -24.71 -20.14 17.20
CA GLY A 369 -25.73 -19.60 16.30
C GLY A 369 -25.22 -18.49 15.38
N ILE A 370 -23.92 -18.50 15.03
CA ILE A 370 -23.31 -17.56 14.07
C ILE A 370 -23.15 -18.20 12.69
N SER A 371 -22.99 -17.38 11.67
CA SER A 371 -22.58 -17.84 10.34
C SER A 371 -21.07 -17.83 10.18
N MET A 372 -20.53 -18.84 9.50
CA MET A 372 -19.11 -18.90 9.14
C MET A 372 -18.95 -19.30 7.67
N VAL A 373 -18.02 -18.59 7.02
CA VAL A 373 -17.61 -18.92 5.65
C VAL A 373 -16.11 -19.13 5.55
N PHE A 374 -15.69 -20.03 4.68
CA PHE A 374 -14.30 -20.24 4.32
C PHE A 374 -13.98 -19.54 3.00
N SER A 375 -12.90 -18.77 2.98
CA SER A 375 -12.38 -18.11 1.80
C SER A 375 -11.38 -18.97 1.01
N GLY A 376 -10.86 -20.05 1.62
CA GLY A 376 -9.80 -20.88 1.04
C GLY A 376 -8.45 -20.15 0.86
N ARG A 377 -8.32 -18.90 1.32
CA ARG A 377 -7.13 -18.07 1.14
C ARG A 377 -6.66 -17.45 2.44
N ARG A 378 -5.36 -17.60 2.72
CA ARG A 378 -4.67 -16.97 3.85
C ARG A 378 -4.05 -15.64 3.40
N TYR A 379 -4.06 -14.64 4.31
CA TYR A 379 -3.61 -13.27 4.04
C TYR A 379 -2.54 -12.79 5.03
N PHE A 380 -1.52 -13.61 5.30
CA PHE A 380 -0.42 -13.21 6.19
C PHE A 380 0.36 -12.02 5.63
N ARG A 381 0.65 -11.06 6.52
CA ARG A 381 1.53 -9.94 6.27
C ARG A 381 2.50 -9.78 7.45
N HIS A 382 3.79 -9.92 7.16
CA HIS A 382 4.88 -9.82 8.15
C HIS A 382 5.84 -8.69 7.82
#